data_6dee7c2bd906494fad1940ca625a24ca
#
_entry.id   6dee7c2bd906494fad1940ca625a24ca
#
_cell.length_a   1.000
_cell.length_b   1.000
_cell.length_c   1.000
_cell.angle_alpha   90.00
_cell.angle_beta   90.00
_cell.angle_gamma   90.00
#
_symmetry.space_group_name_H-M   'P 1'
#
loop_
_entity.id
_entity.type
_entity.pdbx_description
1 polymer ?
#
loop_
_entity_poly.entity_id
_entity_poly.type
_entity_poly.pdbx_seq_one_letter_code
_entity_poly.pdbx_strand_id
1 'polypeptide(L)'
;MKKLISLFLSVSVLLLAACSKQPDATSTEQKSDAAGLQTVVIASTGSDADIWRYIATLPETKAAGVKLEIKNFTDYVAMNTAAANKEVDLNAFQSYAYLVAFNAANKDKIAPVSTTYLEPMGIYSSKVKKVEEFAQGATIAIPNDGANESRALLLLQSAGLIKLKADFDPVKGTP
;
A
#
# COMPACT_ATOMS: atom_id res chain seq x y z
N MET A 1 41.55 -39.60 -65.87
CA MET A 1 40.26 -40.27 -66.09
C MET A 1 39.36 -39.73 -65.02
N LYS A 2 38.55 -38.77 -65.37
CA LYS A 2 37.10 -38.99 -65.44
C LYS A 2 36.52 -39.23 -64.04
N LYS A 3 35.61 -38.51 -63.51
CA LYS A 3 34.40 -37.79 -63.98
C LYS A 3 33.99 -36.89 -62.85
N LEU A 4 33.72 -35.66 -63.05
CA LEU A 4 32.35 -35.10 -63.06
C LEU A 4 31.39 -35.79 -62.13
N ILE A 5 31.17 -35.24 -60.94
CA ILE A 5 29.86 -35.16 -60.41
C ILE A 5 29.65 -33.71 -59.95
N SER A 6 29.08 -33.03 -60.86
CA SER A 6 28.34 -31.83 -60.63
C SER A 6 27.19 -32.16 -59.70
N LEU A 7 26.94 -31.34 -58.72
CA LEU A 7 25.64 -30.82 -58.69
C LEU A 7 24.90 -30.76 -57.39
N PHE A 8 24.28 -29.71 -57.27
CA PHE A 8 23.29 -29.33 -56.24
C PHE A 8 23.80 -28.90 -54.91
N LEU A 9 24.59 -27.83 -54.96
CA LEU A 9 24.57 -26.89 -53.88
C LEU A 9 23.26 -26.12 -53.96
N SER A 10 22.19 -26.72 -53.49
CA SER A 10 20.95 -26.03 -53.20
C SER A 10 21.26 -25.05 -52.05
N VAL A 11 21.43 -23.81 -52.42
CA VAL A 11 21.52 -22.70 -51.50
C VAL A 11 20.16 -22.54 -50.86
N SER A 12 19.91 -23.30 -49.80
CA SER A 12 18.87 -22.99 -48.86
C SER A 12 19.37 -21.82 -48.03
N VAL A 13 19.08 -20.62 -48.47
CA VAL A 13 19.16 -19.42 -47.65
C VAL A 13 18.08 -19.54 -46.60
N LEU A 14 18.42 -20.23 -45.50
CA LEU A 14 17.66 -20.08 -44.26
C LEU A 14 17.89 -18.68 -43.79
N LEU A 15 16.92 -17.82 -44.02
CA LEU A 15 16.73 -16.58 -43.30
C LEU A 15 16.51 -16.94 -41.83
N LEU A 16 17.58 -17.05 -41.08
CA LEU A 16 17.56 -16.95 -39.64
C LEU A 16 17.17 -15.51 -39.32
N ALA A 17 15.86 -15.28 -39.25
CA ALA A 17 15.30 -14.17 -38.52
C ALA A 17 15.72 -14.36 -37.06
N ALA A 18 16.87 -13.83 -36.70
CA ALA A 18 17.26 -13.65 -35.33
C ALA A 18 16.27 -12.64 -34.74
N CYS A 19 15.18 -13.15 -34.18
CA CYS A 19 14.43 -12.43 -33.19
C CYS A 19 15.39 -12.21 -32.01
N SER A 20 16.07 -11.08 -32.02
CA SER A 20 16.65 -10.52 -30.83
C SER A 20 15.51 -10.30 -29.85
N LYS A 21 15.32 -11.24 -28.92
CA LYS A 21 14.55 -10.98 -27.73
C LYS A 21 15.24 -9.85 -27.00
N GLN A 22 14.78 -8.65 -27.26
CA GLN A 22 14.92 -7.53 -26.36
C GLN A 22 14.37 -8.00 -25.02
N PRO A 23 15.06 -7.80 -23.89
CA PRO A 23 14.49 -8.16 -22.60
C PRO A 23 13.22 -7.32 -22.46
N ASP A 24 12.09 -7.99 -22.53
CA ASP A 24 10.80 -7.39 -22.25
C ASP A 24 10.87 -6.75 -20.88
N ALA A 25 10.76 -5.43 -20.88
CA ALA A 25 10.28 -4.73 -19.71
C ALA A 25 9.01 -5.49 -19.30
N THR A 26 9.01 -6.02 -18.11
CA THR A 26 7.92 -6.81 -17.53
C THR A 26 6.67 -5.96 -17.61
N SER A 27 5.92 -6.07 -18.70
CA SER A 27 4.59 -5.52 -18.80
C SER A 27 3.78 -6.35 -17.81
N THR A 28 3.45 -5.76 -16.69
CA THR A 28 2.44 -6.29 -15.78
C THR A 28 1.18 -6.43 -16.64
N GLU A 29 0.75 -7.66 -16.91
CA GLU A 29 -0.51 -7.90 -17.63
C GLU A 29 -1.62 -7.22 -16.84
N GLN A 30 -2.09 -6.10 -17.35
CA GLN A 30 -3.24 -5.39 -16.79
C GLN A 30 -4.47 -6.27 -17.01
N LYS A 31 -5.01 -6.81 -15.93
CA LYS A 31 -6.24 -7.59 -15.95
C LYS A 31 -7.41 -6.67 -16.29
N SER A 32 -7.89 -6.73 -17.52
CA SER A 32 -9.15 -6.09 -17.92
C SER A 32 -10.29 -7.10 -17.80
N ASP A 33 -11.47 -6.61 -17.38
CA ASP A 33 -12.70 -7.41 -17.37
C ASP A 33 -13.35 -7.46 -18.77
N ALA A 34 -14.46 -8.19 -18.88
CA ALA A 34 -15.22 -8.33 -20.14
C ALA A 34 -15.80 -7.00 -20.67
N ALA A 35 -15.86 -5.94 -19.84
CA ALA A 35 -16.29 -4.61 -20.21
C ALA A 35 -15.10 -3.71 -20.59
N GLY A 36 -13.87 -4.22 -20.60
CA GLY A 36 -12.66 -3.47 -20.89
C GLY A 36 -12.17 -2.58 -19.74
N LEU A 37 -12.76 -2.72 -18.54
CA LEU A 37 -12.33 -1.98 -17.36
C LEU A 37 -11.05 -2.60 -16.78
N GLN A 38 -10.11 -1.74 -16.42
CA GLN A 38 -8.91 -2.18 -15.70
C GLN A 38 -9.26 -2.52 -14.26
N THR A 39 -8.99 -3.76 -13.84
CA THR A 39 -9.16 -4.14 -12.44
C THR A 39 -7.98 -3.61 -11.62
N VAL A 40 -8.31 -2.90 -10.53
CA VAL A 40 -7.35 -2.38 -9.55
C VAL A 40 -7.70 -2.99 -8.19
N VAL A 41 -6.77 -3.72 -7.61
CA VAL A 41 -6.92 -4.39 -6.32
C VAL A 41 -6.35 -3.50 -5.23
N ILE A 42 -7.19 -3.12 -4.26
CA ILE A 42 -6.81 -2.24 -3.15
C ILE A 42 -6.84 -3.02 -1.83
N ALA A 43 -5.71 -3.10 -1.12
CA ALA A 43 -5.68 -3.55 0.27
C ALA A 43 -6.14 -2.42 1.19
N SER A 44 -7.12 -2.70 2.05
CA SER A 44 -7.63 -1.72 3.01
C SER A 44 -8.18 -2.42 4.25
N THR A 45 -8.59 -1.66 5.25
CA THR A 45 -9.06 -2.21 6.54
C THR A 45 -10.17 -1.34 7.15
N GLY A 46 -11.01 -1.95 7.98
CA GLY A 46 -12.03 -1.26 8.78
C GLY A 46 -12.90 -0.32 7.95
N SER A 47 -13.11 0.89 8.46
CA SER A 47 -13.92 1.94 7.81
C SER A 47 -13.34 2.41 6.47
N ASP A 48 -12.01 2.40 6.32
CA ASP A 48 -11.38 2.76 5.05
C ASP A 48 -11.81 1.79 3.94
N ALA A 49 -11.86 0.49 4.25
CA ALA A 49 -12.31 -0.51 3.30
C ALA A 49 -13.78 -0.27 2.87
N ASP A 50 -14.63 0.21 3.78
CA ASP A 50 -16.04 0.53 3.46
C ASP A 50 -16.14 1.75 2.55
N ILE A 51 -15.32 2.77 2.79
CA ILE A 51 -15.21 3.94 1.91
C ILE A 51 -14.83 3.51 0.49
N TRP A 52 -13.78 2.67 0.35
CA TRP A 52 -13.35 2.20 -0.95
C TRP A 52 -14.37 1.29 -1.65
N ARG A 53 -15.09 0.46 -0.89
CA ARG A 53 -16.23 -0.32 -1.43
C ARG A 53 -17.33 0.59 -1.96
N TYR A 54 -17.65 1.67 -1.22
CA TYR A 54 -18.61 2.66 -1.70
C TYR A 54 -18.12 3.35 -2.98
N ILE A 55 -16.87 3.81 -3.03
CA ILE A 55 -16.26 4.41 -4.22
C ILE A 55 -16.32 3.44 -5.41
N ALA A 56 -16.12 2.15 -5.20
CA ALA A 56 -16.22 1.13 -6.25
C ALA A 56 -17.60 1.05 -6.91
N THR A 57 -18.67 1.49 -6.22
CA THR A 57 -20.04 1.51 -6.75
C THR A 57 -20.37 2.76 -7.55
N LEU A 58 -19.54 3.80 -7.48
CA LEU A 58 -19.84 5.09 -8.12
C LEU A 58 -19.72 5.03 -9.65
N PRO A 59 -20.63 5.69 -10.38
CA PRO A 59 -20.54 5.80 -11.84
C PRO A 59 -19.23 6.42 -12.32
N GLU A 60 -18.67 7.34 -11.55
CA GLU A 60 -17.40 8.03 -11.81
C GLU A 60 -16.21 7.06 -11.84
N THR A 61 -16.21 6.06 -10.96
CA THR A 61 -15.18 5.01 -10.94
C THR A 61 -15.20 4.22 -12.25
N LYS A 62 -16.38 3.84 -12.72
CA LYS A 62 -16.55 3.16 -13.99
C LYS A 62 -16.20 4.07 -15.17
N ALA A 63 -16.60 5.34 -15.12
CA ALA A 63 -16.27 6.32 -16.14
C ALA A 63 -14.75 6.58 -16.25
N ALA A 64 -14.02 6.40 -15.14
CA ALA A 64 -12.56 6.41 -15.13
C ALA A 64 -11.91 5.16 -15.76
N GLY A 65 -12.69 4.19 -16.24
CA GLY A 65 -12.19 2.98 -16.88
C GLY A 65 -11.65 1.93 -15.90
N VAL A 66 -12.00 2.03 -14.61
CA VAL A 66 -11.49 1.11 -13.59
C VAL A 66 -12.61 0.33 -12.90
N LYS A 67 -12.27 -0.87 -12.47
CA LYS A 67 -13.04 -1.71 -11.56
C LYS A 67 -12.22 -1.90 -10.30
N LEU A 68 -12.71 -1.42 -9.16
CA LEU A 68 -12.01 -1.58 -7.88
C LEU A 68 -12.41 -2.89 -7.20
N GLU A 69 -11.42 -3.64 -6.76
CA GLU A 69 -11.58 -4.83 -5.91
C GLU A 69 -10.92 -4.58 -4.56
N ILE A 70 -11.70 -4.63 -3.48
CA ILE A 70 -11.22 -4.29 -2.15
C ILE A 70 -10.90 -5.56 -1.38
N LYS A 71 -9.63 -5.79 -1.07
CA LYS A 71 -9.17 -6.84 -0.17
C LYS A 71 -9.09 -6.29 1.25
N ASN A 72 -9.85 -6.89 2.16
CA ASN A 72 -9.83 -6.50 3.57
C ASN A 72 -8.70 -7.21 4.31
N PHE A 73 -7.95 -6.43 5.07
CA PHE A 73 -6.88 -6.90 5.94
C PHE A 73 -7.16 -6.50 7.40
N THR A 74 -6.57 -7.21 8.33
CA THR A 74 -6.60 -6.89 9.77
C THR A 74 -5.23 -6.52 10.32
N ASP A 75 -4.19 -6.65 9.51
CA ASP A 75 -2.80 -6.35 9.86
C ASP A 75 -2.20 -5.32 8.91
N TYR A 76 -1.65 -4.25 9.46
CA TYR A 76 -1.10 -3.12 8.70
C TYR A 76 0.20 -3.49 7.98
N VAL A 77 1.05 -4.30 8.60
CA VAL A 77 2.30 -4.74 8.00
C VAL A 77 2.02 -5.66 6.80
N ALA A 78 1.01 -6.53 6.94
CA ALA A 78 0.59 -7.41 5.87
C ALA A 78 0.10 -6.65 4.62
N MET A 79 -0.62 -5.53 4.79
CA MET A 79 -1.05 -4.68 3.67
C MET A 79 0.12 -4.08 2.90
N ASN A 80 1.11 -3.56 3.61
CA ASN A 80 2.31 -3.01 2.99
C ASN A 80 3.14 -4.10 2.32
N THR A 81 3.25 -5.26 2.94
CA THR A 81 3.96 -6.42 2.38
C THR A 81 3.28 -6.92 1.11
N ALA A 82 1.95 -7.01 1.08
CA ALA A 82 1.19 -7.40 -0.10
C ALA A 82 1.40 -6.42 -1.27
N ALA A 83 1.44 -5.11 -0.99
CA ALA A 83 1.74 -4.11 -2.01
C ALA A 83 3.20 -4.21 -2.51
N ALA A 84 4.17 -4.39 -1.60
CA ALA A 84 5.58 -4.56 -1.96
C ALA A 84 5.82 -5.83 -2.80
N ASN A 85 5.04 -6.88 -2.56
CA ASN A 85 5.09 -8.15 -3.30
C ASN A 85 4.23 -8.15 -4.58
N LYS A 86 3.53 -7.06 -4.88
CA LYS A 86 2.60 -6.95 -6.02
C LYS A 86 1.42 -7.93 -5.96
N GLU A 87 1.02 -8.33 -4.76
CA GLU A 87 -0.18 -9.15 -4.51
C GLU A 87 -1.47 -8.31 -4.55
N VAL A 88 -1.31 -6.99 -4.41
CA VAL A 88 -2.30 -5.94 -4.61
C VAL A 88 -1.66 -4.79 -5.38
N ASP A 89 -2.46 -4.03 -6.09
CA ASP A 89 -1.97 -2.90 -6.89
C ASP A 89 -1.71 -1.66 -6.02
N LEU A 90 -2.58 -1.45 -5.03
CA LEU A 90 -2.52 -0.33 -4.10
C LEU A 90 -2.83 -0.78 -2.68
N ASN A 91 -2.44 0.02 -1.71
CA ASN A 91 -3.04 -0.02 -0.39
C ASN A 91 -3.54 1.38 0.03
N ALA A 92 -4.57 1.42 0.85
CA ALA A 92 -5.20 2.65 1.30
C ALA A 92 -5.65 2.49 2.76
N PHE A 93 -4.80 2.92 3.71
CA PHE A 93 -5.06 2.83 5.14
C PHE A 93 -4.12 3.69 5.99
N GLN A 94 -2.94 4.03 5.49
CA GLN A 94 -1.82 4.47 6.30
C GLN A 94 -1.59 5.99 6.23
N SER A 95 -1.06 6.54 7.30
CA SER A 95 -0.49 7.87 7.28
C SER A 95 0.87 7.89 6.56
N TYR A 96 1.27 9.05 6.07
CA TYR A 96 2.58 9.23 5.47
C TYR A 96 3.72 8.88 6.44
N ALA A 97 3.57 9.19 7.73
CA ALA A 97 4.57 8.84 8.75
C ALA A 97 4.72 7.32 8.89
N TYR A 98 3.61 6.56 8.86
CA TYR A 98 3.66 5.09 8.90
C TYR A 98 4.34 4.52 7.66
N LEU A 99 4.04 5.06 6.47
CA LEU A 99 4.70 4.66 5.22
C LEU A 99 6.22 4.88 5.29
N VAL A 100 6.66 6.03 5.77
CA VAL A 100 8.10 6.35 5.91
C VAL A 100 8.78 5.37 6.87
N ALA A 101 8.16 5.09 8.02
CA ALA A 101 8.70 4.12 8.98
C ALA A 101 8.77 2.70 8.41
N PHE A 102 7.74 2.26 7.70
CA PHE A 102 7.74 0.96 7.01
C PHE A 102 8.86 0.87 5.97
N ASN A 103 8.99 1.87 5.12
CA ASN A 103 10.01 1.90 4.07
C ASN A 103 11.43 1.89 4.66
N ALA A 104 11.69 2.68 5.70
CA ALA A 104 12.98 2.69 6.40
C ALA A 104 13.36 1.30 6.93
N ALA A 105 12.39 0.55 7.47
CA ALA A 105 12.60 -0.81 7.96
C ALA A 105 12.72 -1.86 6.85
N ASN A 106 12.15 -1.61 5.66
CA ASN A 106 12.00 -2.57 4.56
C ASN A 106 12.74 -2.17 3.27
N LYS A 107 13.63 -1.19 3.31
CA LYS A 107 14.47 -0.72 2.18
C LYS A 107 13.64 -0.12 1.03
N ASP A 108 12.74 0.81 1.34
CA ASP A 108 12.00 1.66 0.39
C ASP A 108 11.28 0.90 -0.74
N LYS A 109 10.28 0.12 -0.39
CA LYS A 109 9.59 -0.73 -1.36
C LYS A 109 8.27 -0.19 -1.89
N ILE A 110 7.70 0.83 -1.24
CA ILE A 110 6.38 1.37 -1.56
C ILE A 110 6.49 2.86 -1.77
N ALA A 111 5.88 3.37 -2.84
CA ALA A 111 5.79 4.79 -3.13
C ALA A 111 4.39 5.34 -2.82
N PRO A 112 4.27 6.56 -2.27
CA PRO A 112 2.98 7.22 -2.14
C PRO A 112 2.49 7.65 -3.52
N VAL A 113 1.21 7.36 -3.82
CA VAL A 113 0.57 7.77 -5.08
C VAL A 113 -0.19 9.06 -4.88
N SER A 114 -0.97 9.15 -3.81
CA SER A 114 -1.78 10.32 -3.47
C SER A 114 -2.13 10.34 -1.99
N THR A 115 -2.60 11.47 -1.51
CA THR A 115 -3.30 11.60 -0.22
C THR A 115 -4.79 11.58 -0.47
N THR A 116 -5.55 11.05 0.48
CA THR A 116 -7.02 10.95 0.40
C THR A 116 -7.69 11.94 1.34
N TYR A 117 -7.69 11.67 2.63
CA TYR A 117 -8.33 12.48 3.65
C TYR A 117 -7.52 12.48 4.94
N LEU A 118 -7.86 13.40 5.84
CA LEU A 118 -7.23 13.52 7.14
C LEU A 118 -8.12 12.89 8.21
N GLU A 119 -7.57 11.94 8.96
CA GLU A 119 -8.21 11.39 10.15
C GLU A 119 -7.57 11.94 11.42
N PRO A 120 -8.31 12.74 12.19
CA PRO A 120 -7.86 13.14 13.52
C PRO A 120 -7.88 11.95 14.47
N MET A 121 -6.85 11.84 15.31
CA MET A 121 -6.84 10.87 16.40
C MET A 121 -7.68 11.39 17.58
N GLY A 122 -8.47 10.53 18.19
CA GLY A 122 -9.31 10.87 19.34
C GLY A 122 -9.07 9.99 20.55
N ILE A 123 -9.43 10.49 21.74
CA ILE A 123 -9.51 9.72 22.97
C ILE A 123 -10.96 9.26 23.14
N TYR A 124 -11.14 7.96 23.30
CA TYR A 124 -12.46 7.33 23.43
C TYR A 124 -12.56 6.60 24.77
N SER A 125 -13.71 6.68 25.41
CA SER A 125 -13.98 5.95 26.65
C SER A 125 -15.42 5.52 26.75
N SER A 126 -15.66 4.31 27.26
CA SER A 126 -16.99 3.84 27.69
C SER A 126 -17.26 4.12 29.17
N LYS A 127 -16.25 4.51 29.94
CA LYS A 127 -16.32 4.67 31.40
C LYS A 127 -16.49 6.11 31.84
N VAL A 128 -15.84 7.05 31.15
CA VAL A 128 -15.86 8.49 31.45
C VAL A 128 -16.30 9.28 30.23
N LYS A 129 -16.89 10.44 30.44
CA LYS A 129 -17.36 11.32 29.36
C LYS A 129 -16.51 12.55 29.13
N LYS A 130 -15.63 12.87 30.08
CA LYS A 130 -14.74 14.03 30.03
C LYS A 130 -13.35 13.64 30.44
N VAL A 131 -12.36 14.37 29.93
CA VAL A 131 -10.95 14.12 30.23
C VAL A 131 -10.64 14.27 31.72
N GLU A 132 -11.29 15.24 32.40
CA GLU A 132 -11.10 15.54 33.81
C GLU A 132 -11.61 14.40 34.75
N GLU A 133 -12.39 13.48 34.21
CA GLU A 133 -12.94 12.36 34.97
C GLU A 133 -12.01 11.14 34.99
N PHE A 134 -10.89 11.17 34.30
CA PHE A 134 -9.92 10.09 34.39
C PHE A 134 -9.26 10.06 35.76
N ALA A 135 -9.38 8.94 36.44
CA ALA A 135 -8.71 8.73 37.74
C ALA A 135 -7.18 8.63 37.54
N GLN A 136 -6.42 9.05 38.56
CA GLN A 136 -4.99 8.79 38.57
C GLN A 136 -4.73 7.28 38.52
N GLY A 137 -3.83 6.83 37.66
CA GLY A 137 -3.54 5.41 37.44
C GLY A 137 -4.52 4.72 36.50
N ALA A 138 -5.38 5.48 35.78
CA ALA A 138 -6.23 4.91 34.71
C ALA A 138 -5.37 4.27 33.61
N THR A 139 -5.83 3.12 33.12
CA THR A 139 -5.18 2.45 32.00
C THR A 139 -5.74 2.97 30.67
N ILE A 140 -4.87 3.42 29.78
CA ILE A 140 -5.21 3.89 28.44
C ILE A 140 -4.49 3.00 27.43
N ALA A 141 -5.23 2.41 26.50
CA ALA A 141 -4.66 1.69 25.38
C ALA A 141 -4.25 2.68 24.28
N ILE A 142 -3.05 2.52 23.75
CA ILE A 142 -2.52 3.30 22.64
C ILE A 142 -2.01 2.37 21.53
N PRO A 143 -1.85 2.82 20.28
CA PRO A 143 -1.20 2.06 19.22
C PRO A 143 0.20 1.60 19.63
N ASN A 144 0.64 0.48 19.09
CA ASN A 144 1.96 -0.11 19.38
C ASN A 144 2.97 0.05 18.23
N ASP A 145 2.61 0.78 17.17
CA ASP A 145 3.54 1.21 16.13
C ASP A 145 4.07 2.60 16.43
N GLY A 146 5.36 2.83 16.19
CA GLY A 146 6.03 4.06 16.61
C GLY A 146 5.40 5.35 16.07
N ALA A 147 4.84 5.33 14.85
CA ALA A 147 4.23 6.52 14.25
C ALA A 147 2.91 6.91 14.95
N ASN A 148 2.02 5.94 15.19
CA ASN A 148 0.74 6.22 15.84
C ASN A 148 0.86 6.27 17.36
N GLU A 149 1.80 5.54 17.98
CA GLU A 149 2.14 5.68 19.41
C GLU A 149 2.55 7.11 19.73
N SER A 150 3.47 7.69 18.96
CA SER A 150 3.89 9.09 19.13
C SER A 150 2.73 10.07 19.02
N ARG A 151 1.84 9.88 18.05
CA ARG A 151 0.63 10.69 17.91
C ARG A 151 -0.29 10.57 19.13
N ALA A 152 -0.47 9.35 19.64
CA ALA A 152 -1.28 9.12 20.84
C ALA A 152 -0.67 9.79 22.07
N LEU A 153 0.65 9.69 22.27
CA LEU A 153 1.34 10.33 23.39
C LEU A 153 1.22 11.85 23.33
N LEU A 154 1.39 12.47 22.16
CA LEU A 154 1.18 13.91 21.97
C LEU A 154 -0.27 14.31 22.25
N LEU A 155 -1.24 13.51 21.84
CA LEU A 155 -2.65 13.75 22.13
C LEU A 155 -2.93 13.69 23.64
N LEU A 156 -2.41 12.68 24.33
CA LEU A 156 -2.56 12.55 25.78
C LEU A 156 -1.90 13.72 26.52
N GLN A 157 -0.74 14.19 26.05
CA GLN A 157 -0.10 15.40 26.61
C GLN A 157 -0.96 16.64 26.36
N SER A 158 -1.49 16.82 25.16
CA SER A 158 -2.35 17.98 24.85
C SER A 158 -3.65 17.98 25.68
N ALA A 159 -4.13 16.79 26.05
CA ALA A 159 -5.26 16.61 26.94
C ALA A 159 -4.90 16.79 28.42
N GLY A 160 -3.63 17.02 28.76
CA GLY A 160 -3.16 17.21 30.15
C GLY A 160 -3.09 15.91 30.97
N LEU A 161 -3.22 14.74 30.33
CA LEU A 161 -3.21 13.45 31.01
C LEU A 161 -1.80 12.95 31.33
N ILE A 162 -0.81 13.33 30.53
CA ILE A 162 0.59 12.98 30.73
C ILE A 162 1.49 14.17 30.45
N LYS A 163 2.75 14.06 30.86
CA LYS A 163 3.82 14.99 30.48
C LYS A 163 4.95 14.22 29.86
N LEU A 164 5.24 14.47 28.60
CA LEU A 164 6.37 13.89 27.88
C LEU A 164 7.68 14.55 28.31
N LYS A 165 8.78 13.84 28.12
CA LYS A 165 10.13 14.40 28.30
C LYS A 165 10.34 15.55 27.31
N ALA A 166 11.17 16.53 27.70
CA ALA A 166 11.43 17.71 26.88
C ALA A 166 12.13 17.38 25.54
N ASP A 167 12.84 16.28 25.48
CA ASP A 167 13.57 15.76 24.33
C ASP A 167 12.78 14.71 23.54
N PHE A 168 11.48 14.55 23.81
CA PHE A 168 10.64 13.63 23.07
C PHE A 168 10.58 14.02 21.58
N ASP A 169 11.02 13.10 20.71
CA ASP A 169 11.00 13.28 19.26
C ASP A 169 9.83 12.49 18.65
N PRO A 170 8.78 13.18 18.19
CA PRO A 170 7.59 12.51 17.64
C PRO A 170 7.84 11.77 16.34
N VAL A 171 8.96 12.00 15.68
CA VAL A 171 9.34 11.32 14.43
C VAL A 171 10.08 10.02 14.70
N LYS A 172 10.88 9.99 15.76
CA LYS A 172 11.63 8.79 16.17
C LYS A 172 10.83 7.84 17.05
N GLY A 173 9.72 8.31 17.59
CA GLY A 173 8.58 7.54 18.07
C GLY A 173 8.79 6.48 19.14
N THR A 174 9.89 6.51 19.90
CA THR A 174 10.03 5.67 21.10
C THR A 174 10.02 6.55 22.34
N PRO A 175 9.13 6.27 23.33
CA PRO A 175 9.13 6.96 24.61
C PRO A 175 10.42 6.73 25.39
#